data_ba68498e8b4257c5de05aa83dcc2e628
#
_entry.id   ba68498e8b4257c5de05aa83dcc2e628
#
_cell.length_a   1.000
_cell.length_b   1.000
_cell.length_c   1.000
_cell.angle_alpha   90.00
_cell.angle_beta   90.00
_cell.angle_gamma   90.00
#
_symmetry.space_group_name_H-M   'P 1'
#
loop_
_entity.id
_entity.type
_entity.pdbx_description
1 polymer ?
#
loop_
_entity_poly.entity_id
_entity_poly.type
_entity_poly.pdbx_seq_one_letter_code
_entity_poly.pdbx_strand_id
1 'polypeptide(L)'
;MNRRRAIKASLGTLTGGAVGLFALSRLFKPDYQANNDPFKVEYIQAGDSWDYEILDPQTTANIAYEQYSNGSCMYAVVGSVVMQLAEKYGEPYRSFPLHLFRYGHGGIGGYGSICGALNGAAAVLGLFVSERNVRDRIVTDIFQWYEQTPLPVFIPKIPAHDFILPAFSTDSVLCHVSNTSWSKKAGVKVDSNERKERCRRLSCDVTAKVVTALNEIKAGNYVGNKYANESANSCVACHGKTGKLDNSFGQMDCNSCHHESIGHRAFSNIHYKLLPK
;
A
#
# COMPACT_ATOMS: atom_id res chain seq x y z
N MET A 1 37.95 -39.18 26.97
CA MET A 1 38.11 -38.64 25.59
C MET A 1 38.84 -37.32 25.69
N ASN A 2 40.03 -37.17 25.09
CA ASN A 2 40.92 -36.03 25.31
C ASN A 2 40.39 -34.80 24.54
N ARG A 3 40.25 -33.63 25.20
CA ARG A 3 39.70 -32.39 24.63
C ARG A 3 40.26 -32.01 23.25
N ARG A 4 41.53 -32.31 23.02
CA ARG A 4 42.20 -32.09 21.70
C ARG A 4 41.66 -32.98 20.57
N ARG A 5 41.12 -34.17 20.87
CA ARG A 5 40.47 -35.05 19.87
C ARG A 5 39.05 -34.58 19.50
N ALA A 6 38.34 -34.03 20.49
CA ALA A 6 36.98 -33.44 20.21
C ALA A 6 37.05 -32.19 19.32
N ILE A 7 38.07 -31.34 19.53
CA ILE A 7 38.28 -30.14 18.69
C ILE A 7 38.67 -30.51 17.26
N LYS A 8 39.50 -31.54 17.08
CA LYS A 8 39.86 -32.00 15.72
C LYS A 8 38.66 -32.66 14.97
N ALA A 9 37.81 -33.35 15.69
CA ALA A 9 36.58 -33.92 15.10
C ALA A 9 35.55 -32.85 14.73
N SER A 10 35.39 -31.78 15.54
CA SER A 10 34.48 -30.67 15.22
C SER A 10 35.02 -29.80 14.09
N LEU A 11 36.31 -29.58 13.94
CA LEU A 11 36.88 -28.88 12.77
C LEU A 11 36.75 -29.70 11.48
N GLY A 12 36.89 -31.02 11.53
CA GLY A 12 36.73 -31.88 10.37
C GLY A 12 35.31 -31.93 9.84
N THR A 13 34.30 -31.87 10.74
CA THR A 13 32.88 -31.81 10.36
C THR A 13 32.46 -30.45 9.80
N LEU A 14 33.05 -29.36 10.28
CA LEU A 14 32.78 -28.01 9.73
C LEU A 14 33.40 -27.83 8.34
N THR A 15 34.62 -28.33 8.10
CA THR A 15 35.23 -28.23 6.76
C THR A 15 34.60 -29.20 5.76
N GLY A 16 34.23 -30.39 6.17
CA GLY A 16 33.47 -31.35 5.32
C GLY A 16 32.08 -30.88 4.96
N GLY A 17 31.35 -30.23 5.88
CA GLY A 17 30.05 -29.65 5.64
C GLY A 17 30.09 -28.47 4.68
N ALA A 18 31.08 -27.58 4.81
CA ALA A 18 31.22 -26.43 3.92
C ALA A 18 31.61 -26.86 2.48
N VAL A 19 32.51 -27.80 2.33
CA VAL A 19 32.90 -28.35 1.00
C VAL A 19 31.76 -29.14 0.40
N GLY A 20 30.97 -29.87 1.20
CA GLY A 20 29.80 -30.60 0.73
C GLY A 20 28.69 -29.68 0.24
N LEU A 21 28.44 -28.58 0.94
CA LEU A 21 27.46 -27.56 0.51
C LEU A 21 27.91 -26.83 -0.78
N PHE A 22 29.20 -26.53 -0.92
CA PHE A 22 29.76 -25.94 -2.15
C PHE A 22 29.71 -26.92 -3.32
N ALA A 23 29.96 -28.22 -3.10
CA ALA A 23 29.85 -29.23 -4.14
C ALA A 23 28.39 -29.48 -4.53
N LEU A 24 27.46 -29.53 -3.57
CA LEU A 24 26.03 -29.64 -3.83
C LEU A 24 25.50 -28.40 -4.57
N SER A 25 25.94 -27.20 -4.22
CA SER A 25 25.52 -26.00 -4.94
C SER A 25 26.00 -25.94 -6.39
N ARG A 26 27.09 -26.64 -6.72
CA ARG A 26 27.55 -26.80 -8.11
C ARG A 26 26.81 -27.91 -8.86
N LEU A 27 26.33 -28.93 -8.16
CA LEU A 27 25.51 -30.01 -8.75
C LEU A 27 24.05 -29.57 -9.00
N PHE A 28 23.58 -28.56 -8.26
CA PHE A 28 22.25 -27.95 -8.41
C PHE A 28 22.30 -26.56 -9.04
N LYS A 29 23.38 -26.19 -9.75
CA LYS A 29 23.25 -25.16 -10.76
C LYS A 29 22.43 -25.78 -11.90
N PRO A 30 21.18 -25.39 -12.10
CA PRO A 30 20.55 -25.73 -13.35
C PRO A 30 21.45 -25.12 -14.42
N ASP A 31 21.95 -25.95 -15.35
CA ASP A 31 22.47 -25.47 -16.63
C ASP A 31 21.27 -24.84 -17.34
N TYR A 32 20.97 -23.61 -16.97
CA TYR A 32 20.03 -22.77 -17.66
C TYR A 32 20.75 -22.32 -18.94
N GLN A 33 20.74 -23.21 -19.92
CA GLN A 33 21.11 -22.85 -21.30
C GLN A 33 20.02 -21.90 -21.80
N ALA A 34 20.31 -20.62 -21.70
CA ALA A 34 19.44 -19.51 -22.05
C ALA A 34 19.19 -19.37 -23.58
N ASN A 35 19.30 -20.43 -24.33
CA ASN A 35 19.12 -20.42 -25.78
C ASN A 35 18.01 -21.37 -26.18
N ASN A 36 16.88 -20.82 -26.63
CA ASN A 36 15.69 -21.45 -27.25
C ASN A 36 14.57 -21.87 -26.30
N ASP A 37 14.40 -21.27 -25.13
CA ASP A 37 13.17 -21.41 -24.37
C ASP A 37 12.09 -20.49 -25.01
N PRO A 38 11.01 -21.05 -25.62
CA PRO A 38 9.91 -20.24 -26.13
C PRO A 38 9.16 -19.49 -25.00
N PHE A 39 9.48 -19.79 -23.74
CA PHE A 39 8.98 -19.11 -22.55
C PHE A 39 10.05 -18.22 -21.89
N LYS A 40 11.04 -17.73 -22.65
CA LYS A 40 12.03 -16.79 -22.11
C LYS A 40 11.33 -15.56 -21.55
N VAL A 41 11.12 -15.55 -20.25
CA VAL A 41 10.64 -14.39 -19.53
C VAL A 41 11.83 -13.44 -19.38
N GLU A 42 11.78 -12.28 -20.00
CA GLU A 42 12.69 -11.20 -19.66
C GLU A 42 12.27 -10.65 -18.31
N TYR A 43 13.08 -10.89 -17.29
CA TYR A 43 12.87 -10.31 -15.98
C TYR A 43 13.29 -8.84 -16.02
N ILE A 44 12.40 -7.95 -15.61
CA ILE A 44 12.73 -6.55 -15.35
C ILE A 44 13.70 -6.50 -14.20
N GLN A 45 14.81 -5.78 -14.40
CA GLN A 45 15.83 -5.62 -13.36
C GLN A 45 15.26 -4.90 -12.13
N ALA A 46 15.82 -5.20 -10.95
CA ALA A 46 15.45 -4.48 -9.74
C ALA A 46 15.74 -2.98 -9.90
N GLY A 47 14.73 -2.15 -9.69
CA GLY A 47 14.84 -0.70 -9.89
C GLY A 47 14.23 -0.18 -11.19
N ASP A 48 13.98 -1.06 -12.16
CA ASP A 48 13.28 -0.66 -13.38
C ASP A 48 11.79 -0.47 -13.10
N SER A 49 11.19 0.51 -13.74
CA SER A 49 9.73 0.68 -13.76
C SER A 49 9.16 0.05 -15.00
N TRP A 50 7.92 -0.42 -14.89
CA TRP A 50 7.17 -0.88 -16.05
C TRP A 50 6.64 0.30 -16.85
N ASP A 51 6.40 0.09 -18.14
CA ASP A 51 5.81 1.11 -18.99
C ASP A 51 4.38 1.41 -18.57
N TYR A 52 4.08 2.70 -18.40
CA TYR A 52 2.74 3.18 -18.13
C TYR A 52 2.18 3.89 -19.34
N GLU A 53 0.92 3.61 -19.64
CA GLU A 53 0.15 4.35 -20.64
C GLU A 53 -0.99 5.08 -19.97
N ILE A 54 -1.36 6.23 -20.54
CA ILE A 54 -2.48 7.03 -20.04
C ILE A 54 -3.78 6.21 -20.06
N LEU A 55 -4.40 6.09 -18.91
CA LEU A 55 -5.70 5.44 -18.71
C LEU A 55 -6.76 6.49 -18.35
N ASP A 56 -8.00 6.22 -18.73
CA ASP A 56 -9.11 7.05 -18.27
C ASP A 56 -9.45 6.69 -16.80
N PRO A 57 -9.38 7.68 -15.86
CA PRO A 57 -9.60 7.43 -14.44
C PRO A 57 -10.98 6.86 -14.14
N GLN A 58 -12.03 7.33 -14.84
CA GLN A 58 -13.41 6.89 -14.60
C GLN A 58 -13.63 5.47 -15.10
N THR A 59 -13.12 5.13 -16.27
CA THR A 59 -13.16 3.77 -16.81
C THR A 59 -12.43 2.80 -15.90
N THR A 60 -11.23 3.19 -15.42
CA THR A 60 -10.45 2.37 -14.50
C THR A 60 -11.15 2.17 -13.16
N ALA A 61 -11.85 3.21 -12.64
CA ALA A 61 -12.65 3.09 -11.44
C ALA A 61 -13.85 2.15 -11.62
N ASN A 62 -14.51 2.15 -12.78
CA ASN A 62 -15.57 1.20 -13.08
C ASN A 62 -15.07 -0.25 -13.09
N ILE A 63 -13.90 -0.50 -13.70
CA ILE A 63 -13.24 -1.81 -13.67
C ILE A 63 -12.90 -2.20 -12.23
N ALA A 64 -12.38 -1.28 -11.41
CA ALA A 64 -12.10 -1.54 -10.01
C ALA A 64 -13.35 -1.96 -9.23
N TYR A 65 -14.49 -1.35 -9.54
CA TYR A 65 -15.77 -1.72 -8.94
C TYR A 65 -16.13 -3.19 -9.20
N GLU A 66 -15.95 -3.65 -10.43
CA GLU A 66 -16.19 -5.04 -10.82
C GLU A 66 -15.18 -5.99 -10.18
N GLN A 67 -13.90 -5.61 -10.23
CA GLN A 67 -12.79 -6.41 -9.70
C GLN A 67 -12.81 -6.58 -8.18
N TYR A 68 -13.52 -5.70 -7.46
CA TYR A 68 -13.63 -5.78 -6.00
C TYR A 68 -14.15 -7.14 -5.52
N SER A 69 -15.05 -7.77 -6.26
CA SER A 69 -15.59 -9.10 -5.94
C SER A 69 -14.54 -10.21 -6.00
N ASN A 70 -13.47 -10.04 -6.78
CA ASN A 70 -12.45 -11.04 -7.04
C ASN A 70 -11.35 -11.08 -5.96
N GLY A 71 -11.16 -9.99 -5.19
CA GLY A 71 -10.09 -9.94 -4.21
C GLY A 71 -10.09 -8.74 -3.26
N SER A 72 -11.22 -8.02 -3.17
CA SER A 72 -11.41 -6.85 -2.28
C SER A 72 -10.54 -5.63 -2.65
N CYS A 73 -10.30 -4.74 -1.68
CA CYS A 73 -9.82 -3.37 -1.90
C CYS A 73 -8.51 -3.28 -2.69
N MET A 74 -7.45 -3.95 -2.23
CA MET A 74 -6.13 -3.87 -2.86
C MET A 74 -6.13 -4.49 -4.25
N TYR A 75 -6.76 -5.66 -4.37
CA TYR A 75 -6.90 -6.37 -5.65
C TYR A 75 -7.65 -5.52 -6.68
N ALA A 76 -8.73 -4.84 -6.26
CA ALA A 76 -9.52 -3.99 -7.15
C ALA A 76 -8.68 -2.86 -7.76
N VAL A 77 -7.89 -2.16 -6.93
CA VAL A 77 -7.04 -1.05 -7.37
C VAL A 77 -5.93 -1.54 -8.31
N VAL A 78 -5.19 -2.57 -7.92
CA VAL A 78 -4.08 -3.09 -8.74
C VAL A 78 -4.61 -3.75 -10.02
N GLY A 79 -5.63 -4.60 -9.88
CA GLY A 79 -6.20 -5.36 -10.99
C GLY A 79 -6.78 -4.48 -12.08
N SER A 80 -7.50 -3.41 -11.72
CA SER A 80 -8.11 -2.50 -12.69
C SER A 80 -7.08 -1.77 -13.58
N VAL A 81 -5.91 -1.47 -13.06
CA VAL A 81 -4.81 -0.85 -13.82
C VAL A 81 -4.08 -1.89 -14.66
N VAL A 82 -3.63 -2.98 -14.03
CA VAL A 82 -2.81 -3.99 -14.70
C VAL A 82 -3.56 -4.70 -15.82
N MET A 83 -4.86 -5.01 -15.65
CA MET A 83 -5.66 -5.70 -16.67
C MET A 83 -5.81 -4.85 -17.94
N GLN A 84 -6.02 -3.54 -17.83
CA GLN A 84 -6.10 -2.67 -19.01
C GLN A 84 -4.76 -2.63 -19.78
N LEU A 85 -3.64 -2.57 -19.05
CA LEU A 85 -2.33 -2.60 -19.66
C LEU A 85 -2.01 -3.96 -20.27
N ALA A 86 -2.49 -5.05 -19.65
CA ALA A 86 -2.37 -6.41 -20.19
C ALA A 86 -3.12 -6.60 -21.50
N GLU A 87 -4.28 -5.99 -21.65
CA GLU A 87 -5.04 -6.01 -22.92
C GLU A 87 -4.29 -5.26 -24.03
N LYS A 88 -3.64 -4.14 -23.67
CA LYS A 88 -2.95 -3.27 -24.64
C LYS A 88 -1.56 -3.79 -25.02
N TYR A 89 -0.77 -4.25 -24.04
CA TYR A 89 0.64 -4.57 -24.22
C TYR A 89 0.98 -6.07 -24.14
N GLY A 90 0.10 -6.89 -23.57
CA GLY A 90 0.38 -8.30 -23.34
C GLY A 90 1.32 -8.50 -22.15
N GLU A 91 2.48 -9.16 -22.40
CA GLU A 91 3.50 -9.35 -21.36
C GLU A 91 4.30 -8.05 -21.10
N PRO A 92 4.74 -7.81 -19.87
CA PRO A 92 4.67 -8.70 -18.68
C PRO A 92 3.36 -8.59 -17.88
N TYR A 93 2.42 -7.73 -18.27
CA TYR A 93 1.19 -7.47 -17.52
C TYR A 93 0.27 -8.69 -17.44
N ARG A 94 0.23 -9.55 -18.48
CA ARG A 94 -0.62 -10.76 -18.50
C ARG A 94 -0.20 -11.79 -17.47
N SER A 95 1.09 -11.97 -17.27
CA SER A 95 1.63 -12.92 -16.30
C SER A 95 1.72 -12.33 -14.88
N PHE A 96 1.32 -11.06 -14.69
CA PHE A 96 1.39 -10.41 -13.39
C PHE A 96 0.51 -11.14 -12.34
N PRO A 97 1.07 -11.55 -11.20
CA PRO A 97 0.38 -12.41 -10.24
C PRO A 97 -0.64 -11.65 -9.39
N LEU A 98 -1.74 -11.19 -10.00
CA LEU A 98 -2.79 -10.39 -9.34
C LEU A 98 -3.34 -11.04 -8.07
N HIS A 99 -3.42 -12.38 -8.00
CA HIS A 99 -3.90 -13.10 -6.83
C HIS A 99 -3.10 -12.79 -5.56
N LEU A 100 -1.84 -12.36 -5.71
CA LEU A 100 -0.98 -11.94 -4.61
C LEU A 100 -1.57 -10.77 -3.83
N PHE A 101 -2.41 -9.92 -4.44
CA PHE A 101 -2.98 -8.73 -3.80
C PHE A 101 -4.27 -8.98 -3.02
N ARG A 102 -4.74 -10.22 -2.97
CA ARG A 102 -5.95 -10.59 -2.19
C ARG A 102 -5.77 -10.44 -0.68
N TYR A 103 -4.55 -10.43 -0.16
CA TYR A 103 -4.30 -10.20 1.24
C TYR A 103 -4.69 -8.80 1.72
N GLY A 104 -4.77 -7.82 0.80
CA GLY A 104 -5.02 -6.41 1.11
C GLY A 104 -6.50 -6.09 1.34
N HIS A 105 -7.19 -6.90 2.13
CA HIS A 105 -8.56 -6.67 2.59
C HIS A 105 -8.59 -6.32 4.08
N GLY A 106 -9.50 -5.44 4.50
CA GLY A 106 -9.60 -5.04 5.90
C GLY A 106 -8.27 -4.47 6.47
N GLY A 107 -7.53 -3.73 5.67
CA GLY A 107 -6.13 -3.43 5.85
C GLY A 107 -5.29 -4.58 5.27
N ILE A 108 -4.50 -5.25 6.08
CA ILE A 108 -3.77 -6.47 5.73
C ILE A 108 -4.43 -7.64 6.46
N GLY A 109 -5.06 -8.57 5.72
CA GLY A 109 -5.65 -9.77 6.28
C GLY A 109 -6.72 -9.52 7.37
N GLY A 110 -7.44 -8.41 7.30
CA GLY A 110 -8.43 -8.02 8.31
C GLY A 110 -7.86 -7.36 9.58
N TYR A 111 -6.57 -7.07 9.64
CA TYR A 111 -5.89 -6.53 10.83
C TYR A 111 -6.19 -5.06 11.13
N GLY A 112 -6.91 -4.36 10.24
CA GLY A 112 -7.27 -2.96 10.44
C GLY A 112 -6.14 -1.95 10.21
N SER A 113 -5.01 -2.39 9.66
CA SER A 113 -3.85 -1.57 9.28
C SER A 113 -4.19 -0.58 8.15
N ILE A 114 -3.22 -0.05 7.43
CA ILE A 114 -3.46 0.86 6.30
C ILE A 114 -4.52 0.28 5.35
N CYS A 115 -5.45 1.13 4.89
CA CYS A 115 -6.54 0.74 3.99
C CYS A 115 -6.01 -0.05 2.79
N GLY A 116 -6.66 -1.18 2.46
CA GLY A 116 -6.25 -2.03 1.34
C GLY A 116 -6.25 -1.29 0.00
N ALA A 117 -7.17 -0.35 -0.22
CA ALA A 117 -7.16 0.48 -1.42
C ALA A 117 -5.90 1.38 -1.50
N LEU A 118 -5.49 1.98 -0.39
CA LEU A 118 -4.25 2.76 -0.31
C LEU A 118 -3.00 1.90 -0.51
N ASN A 119 -2.97 0.68 0.07
CA ASN A 119 -1.91 -0.29 -0.22
C ASN A 119 -1.86 -0.61 -1.72
N GLY A 120 -3.02 -0.77 -2.37
CA GLY A 120 -3.12 -0.98 -3.82
C GLY A 120 -2.57 0.20 -4.62
N ALA A 121 -2.91 1.42 -4.25
CA ALA A 121 -2.37 2.63 -4.88
C ALA A 121 -0.84 2.71 -4.74
N ALA A 122 -0.30 2.44 -3.54
CA ALA A 122 1.14 2.43 -3.32
C ALA A 122 1.84 1.32 -4.13
N ALA A 123 1.22 0.13 -4.27
CA ALA A 123 1.75 -0.95 -5.10
C ALA A 123 1.78 -0.56 -6.59
N VAL A 124 0.72 0.05 -7.11
CA VAL A 124 0.64 0.56 -8.49
C VAL A 124 1.72 1.61 -8.73
N LEU A 125 1.91 2.56 -7.80
CA LEU A 125 2.99 3.53 -7.89
C LEU A 125 4.37 2.87 -7.86
N GLY A 126 4.55 1.83 -7.03
CA GLY A 126 5.79 1.05 -6.98
C GLY A 126 6.14 0.37 -8.31
N LEU A 127 5.11 -0.02 -9.07
CA LEU A 127 5.29 -0.67 -10.38
C LEU A 127 5.73 0.31 -11.48
N PHE A 128 5.22 1.55 -11.45
CA PHE A 128 5.41 2.52 -12.54
C PHE A 128 6.35 3.68 -12.23
N VAL A 129 6.73 3.90 -10.97
CA VAL A 129 7.58 5.01 -10.54
C VAL A 129 8.81 4.47 -9.82
N SER A 130 9.92 4.32 -10.53
CA SER A 130 11.18 3.78 -9.98
C SER A 130 11.84 4.74 -8.99
N GLU A 131 11.79 6.05 -9.26
CA GLU A 131 12.43 7.07 -8.44
C GLU A 131 11.72 7.20 -7.08
N ARG A 132 12.43 6.81 -6.01
CA ARG A 132 11.87 6.69 -4.66
C ARG A 132 11.27 7.99 -4.13
N ASN A 133 12.00 9.10 -4.24
CA ASN A 133 11.54 10.37 -3.66
C ASN A 133 10.28 10.89 -4.34
N VAL A 134 10.16 10.66 -5.65
CA VAL A 134 8.95 11.00 -6.43
C VAL A 134 7.80 10.11 -5.98
N ARG A 135 8.01 8.80 -5.94
CA ARG A 135 7.01 7.83 -5.51
C ARG A 135 6.48 8.10 -4.10
N ASP A 136 7.39 8.30 -3.14
CA ASP A 136 7.02 8.52 -1.73
C ASP A 136 6.23 9.83 -1.55
N ARG A 137 6.53 10.86 -2.35
CA ARG A 137 5.75 12.12 -2.39
C ARG A 137 4.33 11.88 -2.88
N ILE A 138 4.16 11.10 -3.96
CA ILE A 138 2.84 10.82 -4.52
C ILE A 138 2.02 9.95 -3.56
N VAL A 139 2.65 8.96 -2.91
CA VAL A 139 2.01 8.17 -1.85
C VAL A 139 1.51 9.09 -0.74
N THR A 140 2.34 10.03 -0.28
CA THR A 140 1.96 11.02 0.74
C THR A 140 0.75 11.84 0.30
N ASP A 141 0.76 12.38 -0.91
CA ASP A 141 -0.35 13.19 -1.44
C ASP A 141 -1.67 12.40 -1.53
N ILE A 142 -1.61 11.14 -1.97
CA ILE A 142 -2.80 10.28 -2.06
C ILE A 142 -3.34 9.93 -0.66
N PHE A 143 -2.45 9.66 0.28
CA PHE A 143 -2.83 9.30 1.65
C PHE A 143 -3.45 10.49 2.38
N GLN A 144 -2.86 11.67 2.27
CA GLN A 144 -3.40 12.90 2.84
C GLN A 144 -4.72 13.33 2.17
N TRP A 145 -4.83 13.15 0.86
CA TRP A 145 -6.12 13.33 0.17
C TRP A 145 -7.19 12.41 0.73
N TYR A 146 -6.88 11.13 0.95
CA TYR A 146 -7.82 10.16 1.50
C TYR A 146 -8.27 10.51 2.92
N GLU A 147 -7.38 10.99 3.76
CA GLU A 147 -7.70 11.40 5.13
C GLU A 147 -8.71 12.56 5.14
N GLN A 148 -8.51 13.56 4.29
CA GLN A 148 -9.22 14.83 4.32
C GLN A 148 -10.47 14.88 3.45
N THR A 149 -10.57 14.02 2.44
CA THR A 149 -11.67 14.07 1.48
C THR A 149 -12.89 13.31 1.99
N PRO A 150 -14.09 13.90 1.91
CA PRO A 150 -15.34 13.16 2.13
C PRO A 150 -15.52 12.05 1.07
N LEU A 151 -15.43 10.79 1.50
CA LEU A 151 -15.51 9.61 0.63
C LEU A 151 -16.55 8.61 1.17
N PRO A 152 -17.15 7.76 0.29
CA PRO A 152 -16.92 7.66 -1.15
C PRO A 152 -17.73 8.67 -1.95
N VAL A 153 -17.26 9.02 -3.13
CA VAL A 153 -18.00 9.85 -4.10
C VAL A 153 -18.33 9.10 -5.40
N PHE A 154 -17.66 7.98 -5.64
CA PHE A 154 -17.91 7.14 -6.82
C PHE A 154 -19.32 6.56 -6.81
N ILE A 155 -20.01 6.71 -7.95
CA ILE A 155 -21.35 6.17 -8.18
C ILE A 155 -21.25 5.11 -9.28
N PRO A 156 -21.48 3.83 -8.98
CA PRO A 156 -21.46 2.77 -9.99
C PRO A 156 -22.69 2.86 -10.91
N LYS A 157 -22.53 2.47 -12.17
CA LYS A 157 -23.65 2.38 -13.11
C LYS A 157 -24.68 1.33 -12.68
N ILE A 158 -24.18 0.20 -12.18
CA ILE A 158 -25.01 -0.90 -11.65
C ILE A 158 -24.42 -1.24 -10.27
N PRO A 159 -25.04 -0.80 -9.18
CA PRO A 159 -24.55 -1.08 -7.84
C PRO A 159 -24.77 -2.56 -7.46
N ALA A 160 -23.78 -3.15 -6.77
CA ALA A 160 -23.96 -4.48 -6.18
C ALA A 160 -24.98 -4.44 -5.03
N HIS A 161 -25.04 -3.32 -4.34
CA HIS A 161 -26.04 -3.00 -3.36
C HIS A 161 -26.51 -1.56 -3.60
N ASP A 162 -27.81 -1.37 -3.83
CA ASP A 162 -28.40 -0.06 -4.10
C ASP A 162 -28.63 0.72 -2.80
N PHE A 163 -27.52 1.31 -2.29
CA PHE A 163 -27.54 2.15 -1.10
C PHE A 163 -27.16 3.60 -1.43
N ILE A 164 -27.87 4.53 -0.81
CA ILE A 164 -27.43 5.91 -0.73
C ILE A 164 -26.39 5.97 0.39
N LEU A 165 -25.13 6.14 0.01
CA LEU A 165 -24.02 6.17 0.94
C LEU A 165 -23.56 7.60 1.20
N PRO A 166 -23.57 8.08 2.46
CA PRO A 166 -23.04 9.39 2.77
C PRO A 166 -21.52 9.42 2.63
N ALA A 167 -20.99 10.56 2.17
CA ALA A 167 -19.56 10.80 2.09
C ALA A 167 -19.07 11.52 3.35
N PHE A 168 -18.03 10.98 3.98
CA PHE A 168 -17.39 11.57 5.16
C PHE A 168 -15.87 11.47 5.06
N SER A 169 -15.16 12.53 5.49
CA SER A 169 -13.75 12.39 5.84
C SER A 169 -13.62 11.54 7.11
N THR A 170 -12.63 10.69 7.15
CA THR A 170 -12.40 9.76 8.27
C THR A 170 -11.09 10.05 9.00
N ASP A 171 -10.36 11.05 8.56
CA ASP A 171 -9.14 11.62 9.16
C ASP A 171 -8.07 10.57 9.46
N SER A 172 -8.08 9.44 8.74
CA SER A 172 -7.12 8.36 8.97
C SER A 172 -7.00 7.42 7.76
N VAL A 173 -5.78 7.03 7.47
CA VAL A 173 -5.42 5.99 6.48
C VAL A 173 -5.67 4.57 7.00
N LEU A 174 -5.90 4.40 8.31
CA LEU A 174 -6.10 3.09 8.92
C LEU A 174 -7.49 2.54 8.60
N CYS A 175 -7.54 1.31 8.11
CA CYS A 175 -8.78 0.63 7.77
C CYS A 175 -9.73 0.52 8.98
N HIS A 176 -9.18 0.24 10.18
CA HIS A 176 -9.96 0.18 11.40
C HIS A 176 -10.66 1.52 11.68
N VAL A 177 -9.91 2.62 11.74
CA VAL A 177 -10.45 3.95 12.03
C VAL A 177 -11.42 4.40 10.93
N SER A 178 -11.03 4.28 9.67
CA SER A 178 -11.83 4.67 8.51
C SER A 178 -13.19 3.97 8.47
N ASN A 179 -13.23 2.65 8.69
CA ASN A 179 -14.49 1.90 8.71
C ASN A 179 -15.33 2.20 9.94
N THR A 180 -14.72 2.26 11.12
CA THR A 180 -15.45 2.48 12.37
C THR A 180 -16.05 3.89 12.42
N SER A 181 -15.26 4.91 12.08
CA SER A 181 -15.71 6.30 12.06
C SER A 181 -16.83 6.52 11.02
N TRP A 182 -16.64 5.97 9.81
CA TRP A 182 -17.66 6.09 8.77
C TRP A 182 -18.96 5.38 9.18
N SER A 183 -18.89 4.14 9.67
CA SER A 183 -20.06 3.37 10.08
C SER A 183 -20.81 4.04 11.22
N LYS A 184 -20.09 4.62 12.19
CA LYS A 184 -20.68 5.40 13.28
C LYS A 184 -21.41 6.63 12.75
N LYS A 185 -20.80 7.41 11.85
CA LYS A 185 -21.41 8.60 11.23
C LYS A 185 -22.61 8.25 10.35
N ALA A 186 -22.54 7.12 9.64
CA ALA A 186 -23.62 6.62 8.79
C ALA A 186 -24.74 5.91 9.56
N GLY A 187 -24.57 5.64 10.86
CA GLY A 187 -25.56 4.93 11.67
C GLY A 187 -25.72 3.45 11.32
N VAL A 188 -24.69 2.81 10.76
CA VAL A 188 -24.73 1.40 10.33
C VAL A 188 -23.73 0.53 11.09
N LYS A 189 -23.95 -0.78 11.09
CA LYS A 189 -23.00 -1.73 11.67
C LYS A 189 -21.71 -1.84 10.83
N VAL A 190 -20.58 -2.04 11.47
CA VAL A 190 -19.29 -2.24 10.78
C VAL A 190 -19.29 -3.49 9.89
N ASP A 191 -20.08 -4.50 10.21
CA ASP A 191 -20.28 -5.69 9.36
C ASP A 191 -21.61 -5.65 8.58
N SER A 192 -21.94 -4.50 8.00
CA SER A 192 -23.13 -4.33 7.17
C SER A 192 -22.79 -4.35 5.68
N ASN A 193 -23.79 -4.56 4.84
CA ASN A 193 -23.65 -4.48 3.38
C ASN A 193 -23.40 -3.04 2.92
N GLU A 194 -23.94 -2.05 3.61
CA GLU A 194 -23.67 -0.63 3.39
C GLU A 194 -22.17 -0.32 3.54
N ARG A 195 -21.57 -0.80 4.64
CA ARG A 195 -20.13 -0.61 4.85
C ARG A 195 -19.30 -1.39 3.80
N LYS A 196 -19.72 -2.58 3.38
CA LYS A 196 -19.06 -3.35 2.32
C LYS A 196 -19.14 -2.60 0.99
N GLU A 197 -20.31 -2.08 0.64
CA GLU A 197 -20.51 -1.26 -0.56
C GLU A 197 -19.70 0.05 -0.50
N ARG A 198 -19.64 0.68 0.67
CA ARG A 198 -18.77 1.85 0.89
C ARG A 198 -17.31 1.54 0.56
N CYS A 199 -16.79 0.43 1.04
CA CYS A 199 -15.40 0.05 0.77
C CYS A 199 -15.15 -0.25 -0.71
N ARG A 200 -16.14 -0.83 -1.41
CA ARG A 200 -16.09 -1.06 -2.85
C ARG A 200 -15.97 0.26 -3.61
N ARG A 201 -16.88 1.22 -3.35
CA ARG A 201 -16.86 2.54 -4.00
C ARG A 201 -15.63 3.35 -3.63
N LEU A 202 -15.19 3.29 -2.38
CA LEU A 202 -13.95 3.90 -1.93
C LEU A 202 -12.70 3.39 -2.68
N SER A 203 -12.67 2.09 -3.01
CA SER A 203 -11.57 1.54 -3.82
C SER A 203 -11.58 2.13 -5.22
N CYS A 204 -12.75 2.46 -5.78
CA CYS A 204 -12.87 3.13 -7.06
C CYS A 204 -12.36 4.58 -7.00
N ASP A 205 -12.72 5.32 -5.94
CA ASP A 205 -12.20 6.67 -5.72
C ASP A 205 -10.68 6.70 -5.66
N VAL A 206 -10.08 5.75 -4.91
CA VAL A 206 -8.62 5.62 -4.80
C VAL A 206 -8.00 5.21 -6.14
N THR A 207 -8.68 4.35 -6.90
CA THR A 207 -8.23 3.97 -8.26
C THR A 207 -8.19 5.19 -9.18
N ALA A 208 -9.28 5.95 -9.24
CA ALA A 208 -9.32 7.17 -10.05
C ALA A 208 -8.22 8.16 -9.64
N LYS A 209 -7.98 8.31 -8.34
CA LYS A 209 -6.95 9.21 -7.80
C LYS A 209 -5.54 8.80 -8.21
N VAL A 210 -5.18 7.52 -8.07
CA VAL A 210 -3.83 7.04 -8.44
C VAL A 210 -3.60 7.09 -9.95
N VAL A 211 -4.62 6.77 -10.75
CA VAL A 211 -4.55 6.88 -12.23
C VAL A 211 -4.37 8.33 -12.66
N THR A 212 -5.10 9.27 -12.04
CA THR A 212 -4.91 10.70 -12.30
C THR A 212 -3.47 11.13 -12.00
N ALA A 213 -2.91 10.71 -10.85
CA ALA A 213 -1.54 11.03 -10.50
C ALA A 213 -0.52 10.44 -11.50
N LEU A 214 -0.71 9.19 -11.92
CA LEU A 214 0.14 8.55 -12.93
C LEU A 214 0.06 9.25 -14.29
N ASN A 215 -1.14 9.67 -14.71
CA ASN A 215 -1.32 10.45 -15.94
C ASN A 215 -0.60 11.80 -15.86
N GLU A 216 -0.71 12.51 -14.74
CA GLU A 216 0.01 13.77 -14.50
C GLU A 216 1.52 13.58 -14.55
N ILE A 217 2.05 12.47 -13.98
CA ILE A 217 3.48 12.13 -14.04
C ILE A 217 3.90 11.85 -15.48
N LYS A 218 3.15 11.01 -16.19
CA LYS A 218 3.44 10.67 -17.59
C LYS A 218 3.44 11.90 -18.49
N ALA A 219 2.57 12.87 -18.20
CA ALA A 219 2.51 14.16 -18.90
C ALA A 219 3.56 15.18 -18.43
N GLY A 220 4.32 14.88 -17.37
CA GLY A 220 5.34 15.79 -16.82
C GLY A 220 4.79 17.00 -16.07
N ASN A 221 3.52 16.97 -15.64
CA ASN A 221 2.83 18.09 -15.00
C ASN A 221 2.33 17.80 -13.57
N TYR A 222 2.83 16.73 -12.94
CA TYR A 222 2.48 16.39 -11.56
C TYR A 222 2.96 17.47 -10.59
N VAL A 223 2.03 18.02 -9.81
CA VAL A 223 2.30 19.01 -8.76
C VAL A 223 1.94 18.37 -7.41
N GLY A 224 2.95 18.08 -6.59
CA GLY A 224 2.78 17.51 -5.25
C GLY A 224 2.36 18.51 -4.18
N ASN A 225 2.14 18.01 -2.95
CA ASN A 225 1.77 18.77 -1.74
C ASN A 225 0.40 19.48 -1.80
N LYS A 226 -0.54 18.93 -2.58
CA LYS A 226 -1.90 19.50 -2.71
C LYS A 226 -2.73 19.35 -1.42
N TYR A 227 -2.38 18.40 -0.55
CA TYR A 227 -3.16 17.99 0.62
C TYR A 227 -2.28 17.98 1.90
N ALA A 228 -1.38 18.95 2.05
CA ALA A 228 -0.52 19.02 3.22
C ALA A 228 -1.32 18.97 4.52
N ASN A 229 -0.99 18.04 5.41
CA ASN A 229 -1.60 17.94 6.74
C ASN A 229 -0.80 18.78 7.74
N GLU A 230 -1.24 20.01 7.96
CA GLU A 230 -0.57 20.96 8.86
C GLU A 230 -0.50 20.43 10.30
N SER A 231 -1.53 19.72 10.75
CA SER A 231 -1.57 19.12 12.09
C SER A 231 -0.49 18.04 12.25
N ALA A 232 -0.39 17.11 11.32
CA ALA A 232 0.66 16.09 11.31
C ALA A 232 2.05 16.74 11.21
N ASN A 233 2.22 17.73 10.35
CA ASN A 233 3.47 18.47 10.18
C ASN A 233 3.92 19.16 11.46
N SER A 234 3.00 19.75 12.24
CA SER A 234 3.32 20.40 13.52
C SER A 234 3.85 19.39 14.54
N CYS A 235 3.27 18.21 14.62
CA CYS A 235 3.74 17.13 15.50
C CYS A 235 5.12 16.61 15.06
N VAL A 236 5.27 16.35 13.76
CA VAL A 236 6.51 15.82 13.14
C VAL A 236 7.67 16.83 13.27
N ALA A 237 7.41 18.12 13.29
CA ALA A 237 8.45 19.16 13.49
C ALA A 237 9.22 18.97 14.81
N CYS A 238 8.56 18.45 15.85
CA CYS A 238 9.21 18.15 17.13
C CYS A 238 9.54 16.67 17.30
N HIS A 239 8.65 15.77 16.86
CA HIS A 239 8.73 14.33 17.11
C HIS A 239 9.41 13.56 15.99
N GLY A 240 9.49 14.10 14.77
CA GLY A 240 10.08 13.44 13.61
C GLY A 240 11.61 13.41 13.64
N LYS A 241 12.19 12.76 12.63
CA LYS A 241 13.64 12.45 12.49
C LYS A 241 14.57 13.66 12.65
N THR A 242 14.15 14.85 12.27
CA THR A 242 14.95 16.09 12.40
C THR A 242 14.45 16.99 13.50
N GLY A 243 13.43 16.56 14.23
CA GLY A 243 12.85 17.30 15.34
C GLY A 243 13.64 17.16 16.64
N LYS A 244 13.32 18.00 17.60
CA LYS A 244 14.02 18.03 18.92
C LYS A 244 13.97 16.70 19.67
N LEU A 245 12.91 15.91 19.50
CA LEU A 245 12.68 14.68 20.26
C LEU A 245 13.09 13.41 19.48
N ASP A 246 13.05 13.45 18.16
CA ASP A 246 13.41 12.34 17.24
C ASP A 246 12.93 10.96 17.75
N ASN A 247 11.64 10.88 18.10
CA ASN A 247 11.06 9.72 18.77
C ASN A 247 9.77 9.20 18.10
N SER A 248 9.43 9.69 16.92
CA SER A 248 8.30 9.24 16.12
C SER A 248 8.70 9.01 14.68
N PHE A 249 8.21 7.91 14.09
CA PHE A 249 8.43 7.57 12.70
C PHE A 249 7.07 7.40 12.00
N GLY A 250 6.72 8.33 11.15
CA GLY A 250 5.47 8.28 10.37
C GLY A 250 5.02 9.64 9.89
N GLN A 251 4.03 9.63 8.99
CA GLN A 251 3.42 10.82 8.38
C GLN A 251 1.90 10.83 8.50
N MET A 252 1.31 9.85 9.19
CA MET A 252 -0.13 9.77 9.44
C MET A 252 -0.57 10.95 10.33
N ASP A 253 -1.86 11.30 10.26
CA ASP A 253 -2.44 12.23 11.23
C ASP A 253 -2.36 11.63 12.64
N CYS A 254 -1.60 12.33 13.50
CA CYS A 254 -1.39 11.91 14.88
C CYS A 254 -2.67 12.04 15.72
N ASN A 255 -3.55 12.99 15.38
CA ASN A 255 -4.75 13.29 16.15
C ASN A 255 -5.78 12.17 16.14
N SER A 256 -5.78 11.31 15.11
CA SER A 256 -6.67 10.15 15.04
C SER A 256 -6.47 9.18 16.23
N CYS A 257 -5.27 9.16 16.83
CA CYS A 257 -4.92 8.32 17.98
C CYS A 257 -4.53 9.11 19.23
N HIS A 258 -4.03 10.33 19.08
CA HIS A 258 -3.52 11.17 20.17
C HIS A 258 -4.41 12.37 20.49
N HIS A 259 -5.67 12.34 20.08
CA HIS A 259 -6.63 13.39 20.40
C HIS A 259 -7.04 13.33 21.88
N GLU A 260 -7.20 14.49 22.54
CA GLU A 260 -7.57 14.61 23.96
C GLU A 260 -8.87 13.87 24.33
N SER A 261 -9.81 13.76 23.38
CA SER A 261 -11.10 13.07 23.56
C SER A 261 -11.00 11.56 23.71
N ILE A 262 -9.86 10.93 23.38
CA ILE A 262 -9.66 9.47 23.48
C ILE A 262 -9.21 9.05 24.91
N GLY A 263 -9.21 9.96 25.84
CA GLY A 263 -8.97 9.63 27.26
C GLY A 263 -7.54 9.19 27.59
N HIS A 264 -6.59 9.42 26.72
CA HIS A 264 -5.18 9.15 26.97
C HIS A 264 -4.57 10.23 27.90
N ARG A 265 -5.04 10.27 29.13
CA ARG A 265 -4.47 11.14 30.19
C ARG A 265 -2.96 10.96 30.35
N ALA A 266 -2.41 9.83 29.93
CA ALA A 266 -0.97 9.58 29.93
C ALA A 266 -0.20 10.50 28.97
N PHE A 267 -0.81 10.94 27.88
CA PHE A 267 -0.14 11.77 26.86
C PHE A 267 -0.41 13.26 27.04
N SER A 268 -1.56 13.68 27.57
CA SER A 268 -1.84 15.08 27.88
C SER A 268 -0.84 15.69 28.87
N ASN A 269 -0.28 14.87 29.76
CA ASN A 269 0.74 15.31 30.70
C ASN A 269 2.15 15.45 30.15
N ILE A 270 2.44 14.89 28.96
CA ILE A 270 3.79 14.94 28.37
C ILE A 270 4.06 16.33 27.79
N HIS A 271 3.11 16.90 27.07
CA HIS A 271 3.25 18.25 26.50
C HIS A 271 3.33 19.33 27.56
N TYR A 272 2.64 19.15 28.70
CA TYR A 272 2.71 20.07 29.84
C TYR A 272 4.10 20.14 30.47
N LYS A 273 4.87 19.05 30.43
CA LYS A 273 6.22 18.99 31.01
C LYS A 273 7.30 19.59 30.12
N LEU A 274 6.98 19.77 28.83
CA LEU A 274 7.92 20.22 27.80
C LEU A 274 7.73 21.73 27.46
N LEU A 275 6.69 22.37 27.95
CA LEU A 275 6.56 23.83 27.86
C LEU A 275 7.63 24.48 28.71
N PRO A 276 8.45 25.40 28.17
CA PRO A 276 9.39 26.16 28.97
C PRO A 276 8.58 26.96 30.02
N LYS A 277 8.98 26.84 31.28
CA LYS A 277 8.44 27.68 32.37
C LYS A 277 8.87 29.12 32.14
#